data_fa86d6faec4444043b9c92c38e8dfe25
#
_entry.id   fa86d6faec4444043b9c92c38e8dfe25
#
_cell.length_a   1.000
_cell.length_b   1.000
_cell.length_c   1.000
_cell.angle_alpha   90.00
_cell.angle_beta   90.00
_cell.angle_gamma   90.00
#
_symmetry.space_group_name_H-M   'P 1'
#
loop_
_entity.id
_entity.type
_entity.pdbx_description
1 polymer ?
#
loop_
_entity_poly.entity_id
_entity_poly.type
_entity_poly.pdbx_seq_one_letter_code
_entity_poly.pdbx_strand_id
1 'polypeptide(L)'
;MKNYFKSRWFIFIPLIILDIAVILLATIKSGYEMTTPGGLNEVADLIEIDTKTEYKGSFNTIFVQSFDEATILQTLLAKFSDSIEVSEILPQTDYYDYTVAENIASGTIQKEQSIEASLICAYRYLEKENAEVNIDFKFKGYIIHSYFKNQPVLRIGDLIIGCNKVNGDKFDLSTPKELSNALNTLTVGDTIIFMRDIK
;
A
#
# COMPACT_ATOMS: atom_id res chain seq x y z
N MET A 1 -8.16 -32.98 -57.21
CA MET A 1 -8.36 -32.81 -55.78
C MET A 1 -7.11 -32.44 -54.95
N LYS A 2 -5.89 -32.46 -55.47
CA LYS A 2 -4.65 -32.17 -54.72
C LYS A 2 -4.34 -30.66 -54.50
N ASN A 3 -4.94 -29.77 -55.25
CA ASN A 3 -4.59 -28.30 -55.21
C ASN A 3 -5.47 -27.49 -54.21
N TYR A 4 -6.63 -28.02 -53.79
CA TYR A 4 -7.50 -27.31 -52.84
C TYR A 4 -6.97 -27.35 -51.40
N PHE A 5 -6.23 -28.39 -51.04
CA PHE A 5 -5.62 -28.50 -49.72
C PHE A 5 -4.44 -27.56 -49.50
N LYS A 6 -3.65 -27.30 -50.57
CA LYS A 6 -2.53 -26.34 -50.50
C LYS A 6 -2.97 -24.88 -50.29
N SER A 7 -4.13 -24.50 -50.86
CA SER A 7 -4.61 -23.10 -50.78
C SER A 7 -5.11 -22.75 -49.36
N ARG A 8 -5.65 -23.69 -48.63
CA ARG A 8 -6.16 -23.44 -47.25
C ARG A 8 -5.06 -23.34 -46.21
N TRP A 9 -3.94 -24.02 -46.38
CA TRP A 9 -2.79 -23.96 -45.46
C TRP A 9 -2.12 -22.59 -45.48
N PHE A 10 -2.13 -21.87 -46.58
CA PHE A 10 -1.60 -20.52 -46.68
C PHE A 10 -2.34 -19.52 -45.79
N ILE A 11 -3.60 -19.78 -45.45
CA ILE A 11 -4.40 -18.93 -44.56
C ILE A 11 -4.08 -19.26 -43.09
N PHE A 12 -3.83 -20.51 -42.74
CA PHE A 12 -3.53 -20.93 -41.38
C PHE A 12 -2.14 -20.52 -40.90
N ILE A 13 -1.14 -20.49 -41.79
CA ILE A 13 0.21 -20.08 -41.42
C ILE A 13 0.25 -18.65 -40.83
N PRO A 14 -0.27 -17.61 -41.51
CA PRO A 14 -0.26 -16.27 -40.93
C PRO A 14 -1.13 -16.15 -39.66
N LEU A 15 -2.20 -16.92 -39.53
CA LEU A 15 -3.02 -16.96 -38.33
C LEU A 15 -2.22 -17.51 -37.16
N ILE A 16 -1.52 -18.63 -37.34
CA ILE A 16 -0.68 -19.22 -36.29
C ILE A 16 0.46 -18.26 -35.90
N ILE A 17 1.07 -17.58 -36.88
CA ILE A 17 2.10 -16.57 -36.58
C ILE A 17 1.53 -15.42 -35.77
N LEU A 18 0.33 -14.96 -36.11
CA LEU A 18 -0.37 -13.93 -35.36
C LEU A 18 -0.67 -14.35 -33.93
N ASP A 19 -1.19 -15.58 -33.74
CA ASP A 19 -1.48 -16.12 -32.41
C ASP A 19 -0.21 -16.21 -31.55
N ILE A 20 0.88 -16.71 -32.13
CA ILE A 20 2.17 -16.78 -31.43
C ILE A 20 2.66 -15.34 -31.08
N ALA A 21 2.53 -14.38 -31.96
CA ALA A 21 2.91 -13.01 -31.70
C ALA A 21 2.09 -12.40 -30.56
N VAL A 22 0.76 -12.63 -30.54
CA VAL A 22 -0.11 -12.17 -29.44
C VAL A 22 0.26 -12.82 -28.13
N ILE A 23 0.53 -14.13 -28.12
CA ILE A 23 0.97 -14.84 -26.90
C ILE A 23 2.30 -14.26 -26.38
N LEU A 24 3.26 -14.02 -27.26
CA LEU A 24 4.53 -13.40 -26.87
C LEU A 24 4.33 -12.01 -26.29
N LEU A 25 3.54 -11.16 -26.94
CA LEU A 25 3.24 -9.81 -26.45
C LEU A 25 2.48 -9.83 -25.12
N ALA A 26 1.67 -10.85 -24.87
CA ALA A 26 0.92 -11.02 -23.63
C ALA A 26 1.75 -11.61 -22.48
N THR A 27 2.90 -12.21 -22.78
CA THR A 27 3.74 -12.87 -21.76
C THR A 27 5.01 -12.09 -21.44
N ILE A 28 5.57 -11.39 -22.41
CA ILE A 28 6.80 -10.62 -22.21
C ILE A 28 6.50 -9.34 -21.44
N LYS A 29 7.25 -9.11 -20.37
CA LYS A 29 7.18 -7.90 -19.55
C LYS A 29 7.75 -6.69 -20.30
N SER A 30 7.11 -5.53 -20.15
CA SER A 30 7.49 -4.31 -20.88
C SER A 30 8.51 -3.44 -20.15
N GLY A 31 8.73 -3.71 -18.83
CA GLY A 31 9.53 -2.82 -17.98
C GLY A 31 8.76 -1.58 -17.52
N TYR A 32 7.44 -1.56 -17.71
CA TYR A 32 6.55 -0.49 -17.24
C TYR A 32 5.58 -1.02 -16.20
N GLU A 33 5.24 -0.18 -15.22
CA GLU A 33 4.10 -0.36 -14.35
C GLU A 33 2.85 0.28 -14.98
N MET A 34 1.68 -0.23 -14.62
CA MET A 34 0.43 0.25 -15.17
C MET A 34 -0.60 0.36 -14.05
N THR A 35 -1.27 1.51 -13.98
CA THR A 35 -2.39 1.74 -13.06
C THR A 35 -3.67 1.93 -13.85
N THR A 36 -4.69 1.16 -13.52
CA THR A 36 -6.00 1.22 -14.16
C THR A 36 -7.07 1.63 -13.16
N PRO A 37 -8.17 2.24 -13.61
CA PRO A 37 -9.35 2.40 -12.76
C PRO A 37 -9.80 1.03 -12.24
N GLY A 38 -10.01 0.92 -10.93
CA GLY A 38 -10.54 -0.29 -10.31
C GLY A 38 -12.06 -0.23 -10.22
N GLY A 39 -12.59 0.51 -9.27
CA GLY A 39 -14.02 0.61 -9.05
C GLY A 39 -14.39 1.50 -7.88
N LEU A 40 -15.64 1.41 -7.51
CA LEU A 40 -16.24 2.11 -6.38
C LEU A 40 -16.76 1.07 -5.39
N ASN A 41 -16.43 1.25 -4.12
CA ASN A 41 -17.04 0.50 -3.02
C ASN A 41 -17.84 1.47 -2.17
N GLU A 42 -19.08 1.14 -1.90
CA GLU A 42 -19.90 1.93 -0.98
C GLU A 42 -19.38 1.75 0.46
N VAL A 43 -19.17 2.87 1.15
CA VAL A 43 -18.63 2.85 2.52
C VAL A 43 -19.64 2.29 3.49
N ALA A 44 -20.94 2.49 3.21
CA ALA A 44 -22.02 1.95 4.05
C ALA A 44 -21.96 0.43 4.20
N ASP A 45 -21.52 -0.28 3.16
CA ASP A 45 -21.37 -1.76 3.19
C ASP A 45 -20.19 -2.23 4.05
N LEU A 46 -19.26 -1.32 4.38
CA LEU A 46 -18.04 -1.61 5.14
C LEU A 46 -18.17 -1.22 6.62
N ILE A 47 -19.22 -0.47 6.98
CA ILE A 47 -19.41 0.04 8.33
C ILE A 47 -20.71 -0.53 8.88
N GLU A 48 -20.61 -1.36 9.90
CA GLU A 48 -21.74 -1.85 10.65
C GLU A 48 -22.05 -0.85 11.78
N ILE A 49 -23.15 -0.09 11.64
CA ILE A 49 -23.60 0.85 12.66
C ILE A 49 -24.98 0.39 13.15
N ASP A 50 -25.12 0.17 14.44
CA ASP A 50 -26.39 -0.22 15.06
C ASP A 50 -27.37 0.97 15.18
N THR A 51 -27.55 1.70 14.10
CA THR A 51 -28.50 2.80 14.00
C THR A 51 -29.37 2.64 12.76
N LYS A 52 -30.68 2.81 12.94
CA LYS A 52 -31.67 2.82 11.83
C LYS A 52 -31.77 4.20 11.18
N THR A 53 -30.67 4.91 11.03
CA THR A 53 -30.70 6.26 10.42
C THR A 53 -30.64 6.11 8.93
N GLU A 54 -31.70 6.55 8.24
CA GLU A 54 -31.71 6.64 6.77
C GLU A 54 -30.82 7.82 6.34
N TYR A 55 -29.74 7.53 5.65
CA TYR A 55 -28.85 8.55 5.09
C TYR A 55 -29.34 8.98 3.69
N LYS A 56 -29.38 10.29 3.45
CA LYS A 56 -29.59 10.84 2.12
C LYS A 56 -28.24 11.05 1.46
N GLY A 57 -27.84 10.15 0.59
CA GLY A 57 -26.57 10.18 -0.11
C GLY A 57 -25.73 8.92 0.14
N SER A 58 -24.64 8.80 -0.59
CA SER A 58 -23.69 7.69 -0.42
C SER A 58 -22.26 8.23 -0.36
N PHE A 59 -21.43 7.59 0.45
CA PHE A 59 -19.99 7.76 0.44
C PHE A 59 -19.38 6.54 -0.25
N ASN A 60 -18.48 6.78 -1.20
CA ASN A 60 -17.82 5.72 -1.94
C ASN A 60 -16.31 5.87 -1.85
N THR A 61 -15.62 4.77 -1.65
CA THR A 61 -14.18 4.69 -1.83
C THR A 61 -13.85 4.32 -3.26
N ILE A 62 -12.92 5.04 -3.86
CA ILE A 62 -12.40 4.74 -5.19
C ILE A 62 -11.12 3.92 -5.00
N PHE A 63 -11.01 2.83 -5.73
CA PHE A 63 -9.76 2.08 -5.77
C PHE A 63 -9.23 1.96 -7.20
N VAL A 64 -7.93 1.85 -7.31
CA VAL A 64 -7.20 1.61 -8.55
C VAL A 64 -6.60 0.22 -8.54
N GLN A 65 -6.37 -0.33 -9.71
CA GLN A 65 -5.70 -1.61 -9.87
C GLN A 65 -4.31 -1.37 -10.45
N SER A 66 -3.27 -1.71 -9.70
CA SER A 66 -1.88 -1.56 -10.12
C SER A 66 -1.30 -2.90 -10.58
N PHE A 67 -0.53 -2.84 -11.65
CA PHE A 67 0.25 -3.93 -12.21
C PHE A 67 1.72 -3.52 -12.16
N ASP A 68 2.49 -4.09 -11.24
CA ASP A 68 3.90 -3.73 -11.02
C ASP A 68 4.80 -4.04 -12.22
N GLU A 69 4.39 -4.97 -13.07
CA GLU A 69 5.08 -5.35 -14.30
C GLU A 69 4.05 -5.61 -15.41
N ALA A 70 3.69 -4.57 -16.15
CA ALA A 70 2.80 -4.71 -17.28
C ALA A 70 3.46 -5.48 -18.45
N THR A 71 2.67 -6.25 -19.20
CA THR A 71 3.16 -6.90 -20.41
C THR A 71 3.19 -5.91 -21.58
N ILE A 72 3.93 -6.26 -22.64
CA ILE A 72 4.00 -5.42 -23.85
C ILE A 72 2.59 -5.19 -24.43
N LEU A 73 1.76 -6.23 -24.45
CA LEU A 73 0.39 -6.11 -24.94
C LEU A 73 -0.45 -5.15 -24.09
N GLN A 74 -0.35 -5.24 -22.76
CA GLN A 74 -1.05 -4.35 -21.84
C GLN A 74 -0.62 -2.89 -22.04
N THR A 75 0.69 -2.65 -22.16
CA THR A 75 1.23 -1.30 -22.39
C THR A 75 0.79 -0.72 -23.75
N LEU A 76 0.69 -1.57 -24.78
CA LEU A 76 0.19 -1.14 -26.07
C LEU A 76 -1.31 -0.81 -26.02
N LEU A 77 -2.11 -1.63 -25.35
CA LEU A 77 -3.54 -1.41 -25.20
C LEU A 77 -3.85 -0.17 -24.35
N ALA A 78 -3.02 0.11 -23.34
CA ALA A 78 -3.16 1.29 -22.47
C ALA A 78 -3.13 2.61 -23.29
N LYS A 79 -2.43 2.66 -24.42
CA LYS A 79 -2.38 3.85 -25.29
C LYS A 79 -3.72 4.23 -25.92
N PHE A 80 -4.69 3.35 -25.88
CA PHE A 80 -6.03 3.59 -26.41
C PHE A 80 -7.02 4.07 -25.34
N SER A 81 -6.55 4.29 -24.11
CA SER A 81 -7.40 4.73 -22.99
C SER A 81 -6.71 5.82 -22.18
N ASP A 82 -7.31 6.98 -22.11
CA ASP A 82 -6.83 8.11 -21.30
C ASP A 82 -6.96 7.87 -19.78
N SER A 83 -7.66 6.80 -19.39
CA SER A 83 -7.87 6.44 -17.98
C SER A 83 -6.81 5.52 -17.43
N ILE A 84 -5.88 5.03 -18.27
CA ILE A 84 -4.82 4.12 -17.86
C ILE A 84 -3.50 4.89 -17.82
N GLU A 85 -2.88 4.90 -16.65
CA GLU A 85 -1.55 5.47 -16.47
C GLU A 85 -0.49 4.39 -16.65
N VAL A 86 0.52 4.70 -17.46
CA VAL A 86 1.68 3.84 -17.69
C VAL A 86 2.92 4.64 -17.34
N SER A 87 3.72 4.16 -16.39
CA SER A 87 4.95 4.77 -15.93
C SER A 87 6.13 3.80 -16.03
N GLU A 88 7.31 4.32 -16.23
CA GLU A 88 8.52 3.51 -16.17
C GLU A 88 8.70 3.00 -14.74
N ILE A 89 9.06 1.73 -14.61
CA ILE A 89 9.48 1.19 -13.33
C ILE A 89 10.76 1.93 -12.96
N LEU A 90 10.63 2.89 -12.06
CA LEU A 90 11.80 3.56 -11.52
C LEU A 90 12.69 2.51 -10.86
N PRO A 91 14.02 2.49 -11.14
CA PRO A 91 14.91 1.64 -10.40
C PRO A 91 14.66 1.92 -8.93
N GLN A 92 14.31 0.87 -8.18
CA GLN A 92 14.09 0.99 -6.74
C GLN A 92 15.25 1.78 -6.19
N THR A 93 14.97 2.98 -5.70
CA THR A 93 15.99 3.79 -5.07
C THR A 93 16.58 2.93 -3.96
N ASP A 94 17.88 2.99 -3.72
CA ASP A 94 18.59 2.19 -2.70
C ASP A 94 18.01 2.33 -1.27
N TYR A 95 16.93 3.11 -1.14
CA TYR A 95 16.27 3.41 0.12
C TYR A 95 15.29 2.33 0.59
N TYR A 96 14.53 1.70 -0.33
CA TYR A 96 13.47 0.75 0.05
C TYR A 96 13.54 -0.48 -0.88
N ASP A 97 13.83 -1.63 -0.32
CA ASP A 97 13.86 -2.91 -1.04
C ASP A 97 12.93 -3.89 -0.31
N TYR A 98 11.62 -3.61 -0.45
CA TYR A 98 10.62 -4.46 0.18
C TYR A 98 10.24 -5.61 -0.72
N THR A 99 10.06 -6.76 -0.10
CA THR A 99 9.35 -7.87 -0.73
C THR A 99 7.87 -7.52 -0.91
N VAL A 100 7.19 -8.20 -1.81
CA VAL A 100 5.72 -8.05 -2.00
C VAL A 100 4.97 -8.25 -0.68
N ALA A 101 5.40 -9.21 0.14
CA ALA A 101 4.80 -9.47 1.44
C ALA A 101 4.98 -8.29 2.42
N GLU A 102 6.15 -7.66 2.41
CA GLU A 102 6.42 -6.46 3.24
C GLU A 102 5.61 -5.25 2.78
N ASN A 103 5.45 -5.05 1.47
CA ASN A 103 4.59 -4.00 0.94
C ASN A 103 3.13 -4.18 1.36
N ILE A 104 2.62 -5.41 1.28
CA ILE A 104 1.26 -5.74 1.73
C ILE A 104 1.12 -5.50 3.24
N ALA A 105 2.09 -5.94 4.04
CA ALA A 105 2.10 -5.73 5.49
C ALA A 105 2.12 -4.23 5.85
N SER A 106 2.96 -3.45 5.18
CA SER A 106 3.03 -1.99 5.33
C SER A 106 1.69 -1.32 5.00
N GLY A 107 1.09 -1.67 3.87
CA GLY A 107 -0.22 -1.14 3.47
C GLY A 107 -1.34 -1.51 4.44
N THR A 108 -1.33 -2.73 4.97
CA THR A 108 -2.29 -3.18 5.99
C THR A 108 -2.18 -2.35 7.27
N ILE A 109 -0.96 -2.13 7.76
CA ILE A 109 -0.70 -1.30 8.95
C ILE A 109 -1.19 0.13 8.73
N GLN A 110 -0.88 0.73 7.58
CA GLN A 110 -1.31 2.10 7.27
C GLN A 110 -2.83 2.22 7.20
N LYS A 111 -3.50 1.21 6.62
CA LYS A 111 -4.97 1.14 6.61
C LYS A 111 -5.55 1.10 8.01
N GLU A 112 -5.07 0.20 8.88
CA GLU A 112 -5.54 0.07 10.27
C GLU A 112 -5.34 1.37 11.04
N GLN A 113 -4.17 1.99 10.94
CA GLN A 113 -3.88 3.28 11.58
C GLN A 113 -4.79 4.41 11.07
N SER A 114 -5.09 4.43 9.78
CA SER A 114 -6.01 5.42 9.20
C SER A 114 -7.43 5.25 9.74
N ILE A 115 -7.90 4.02 9.91
CA ILE A 115 -9.22 3.74 10.49
C ILE A 115 -9.25 4.18 11.96
N GLU A 116 -8.26 3.80 12.76
CA GLU A 116 -8.18 4.20 14.17
C GLU A 116 -8.14 5.72 14.33
N ALA A 117 -7.30 6.40 13.53
CA ALA A 117 -7.23 7.86 13.56
C ALA A 117 -8.55 8.53 13.17
N SER A 118 -9.25 7.99 12.19
CA SER A 118 -10.55 8.50 11.75
C SER A 118 -11.61 8.34 12.84
N LEU A 119 -11.65 7.19 13.51
CA LEU A 119 -12.55 6.95 14.64
C LEU A 119 -12.26 7.91 15.79
N ILE A 120 -10.99 8.08 16.17
CA ILE A 120 -10.60 9.02 17.23
C ILE A 120 -11.05 10.45 16.88
N CYS A 121 -10.83 10.87 15.63
CA CYS A 121 -11.23 12.20 15.17
C CYS A 121 -12.77 12.38 15.22
N ALA A 122 -13.52 11.39 14.73
CA ALA A 122 -14.98 11.43 14.69
C ALA A 122 -15.57 11.49 16.13
N TYR A 123 -15.11 10.62 17.02
CA TYR A 123 -15.59 10.62 18.39
C TYR A 123 -15.18 11.86 19.16
N ARG A 124 -13.98 12.40 18.96
CA ARG A 124 -13.57 13.69 19.56
C ARG A 124 -14.40 14.88 19.05
N TYR A 125 -14.84 14.82 17.81
CA TYR A 125 -15.78 15.82 17.31
C TYR A 125 -17.14 15.70 17.99
N LEU A 126 -17.68 14.48 18.08
CA LEU A 126 -18.95 14.22 18.77
C LEU A 126 -18.90 14.57 20.26
N GLU A 127 -17.81 14.32 20.96
CA GLU A 127 -17.61 14.68 22.36
C GLU A 127 -17.74 16.19 22.59
N LYS A 128 -17.36 17.03 21.62
CA LYS A 128 -17.56 18.49 21.69
C LYS A 128 -19.01 18.93 21.52
N GLU A 129 -19.77 18.17 20.73
CA GLU A 129 -21.15 18.47 20.41
C GLU A 129 -22.13 17.81 21.43
N ASN A 130 -21.74 16.71 22.06
CA ASN A 130 -22.56 15.95 22.99
C ASN A 130 -21.73 15.44 24.17
N ALA A 131 -22.00 15.96 25.35
CA ALA A 131 -21.28 15.61 26.59
C ALA A 131 -21.48 14.15 27.06
N GLU A 132 -22.45 13.41 26.50
CA GLU A 132 -22.67 11.99 26.80
C GLU A 132 -21.70 11.09 26.03
N VAL A 133 -21.08 11.62 24.97
CA VAL A 133 -20.07 10.91 24.18
C VAL A 133 -18.71 11.15 24.79
N ASN A 134 -18.01 10.08 25.14
CA ASN A 134 -16.64 10.13 25.64
C ASN A 134 -15.80 9.10 24.89
N ILE A 135 -14.58 9.48 24.51
CA ILE A 135 -13.61 8.57 23.92
C ILE A 135 -12.38 8.46 24.80
N ASP A 136 -12.08 7.24 25.22
CA ASP A 136 -10.82 6.91 25.89
C ASP A 136 -9.95 6.09 24.94
N PHE A 137 -8.76 6.58 24.66
CA PHE A 137 -7.77 5.89 23.84
C PHE A 137 -6.38 6.04 24.44
N LYS A 138 -5.59 4.98 24.32
CA LYS A 138 -4.23 4.95 24.86
C LYS A 138 -3.21 4.76 23.76
N PHE A 139 -2.26 5.68 23.70
CA PHE A 139 -1.09 5.49 22.84
C PHE A 139 -0.27 4.30 23.34
N LYS A 140 0.06 3.36 22.44
CA LYS A 140 0.80 2.13 22.79
C LYS A 140 2.27 2.19 22.39
N GLY A 141 2.61 2.98 21.38
CA GLY A 141 3.96 3.06 20.82
C GLY A 141 3.92 3.42 19.34
N TYR A 142 5.05 3.25 18.69
CA TYR A 142 5.22 3.50 17.26
C TYR A 142 5.34 2.17 16.51
N ILE A 143 4.51 1.97 15.52
CA ILE A 143 4.60 0.80 14.65
C ILE A 143 5.48 1.10 13.43
N ILE A 144 6.40 0.21 13.13
CA ILE A 144 7.25 0.34 11.96
C ILE A 144 6.47 -0.10 10.72
N HIS A 145 6.16 0.82 9.83
CA HIS A 145 5.52 0.53 8.54
C HIS A 145 6.50 0.59 7.37
N SER A 146 7.68 1.21 7.57
CA SER A 146 8.72 1.31 6.56
C SER A 146 10.11 1.40 7.20
N TYR A 147 11.14 0.96 6.50
CA TYR A 147 12.53 1.06 6.93
C TYR A 147 13.46 1.22 5.73
N PHE A 148 14.66 1.75 5.96
CA PHE A 148 15.68 1.85 4.92
C PHE A 148 16.37 0.51 4.66
N LYS A 149 16.71 0.23 3.41
CA LYS A 149 17.59 -0.87 3.04
C LYS A 149 18.87 -0.84 3.88
N ASN A 150 19.36 -2.00 4.24
CA ASN A 150 20.58 -2.17 5.05
C ASN A 150 20.48 -1.87 6.55
N GLN A 151 19.27 -1.71 7.10
CA GLN A 151 19.12 -1.78 8.55
C GLN A 151 18.65 -3.21 8.96
N PRO A 152 19.43 -3.95 9.75
CA PRO A 152 19.14 -5.37 10.03
C PRO A 152 18.21 -5.61 11.22
N VAL A 153 17.80 -4.58 11.93
CA VAL A 153 17.21 -4.69 13.27
C VAL A 153 15.68 -4.58 13.27
N LEU A 154 15.14 -3.59 12.53
CA LEU A 154 13.71 -3.30 12.53
C LEU A 154 12.98 -4.10 11.45
N ARG A 155 11.76 -4.51 11.75
CA ARG A 155 10.87 -5.19 10.80
C ARG A 155 9.56 -4.44 10.70
N ILE A 156 8.89 -4.57 9.56
CA ILE A 156 7.54 -4.05 9.39
C ILE A 156 6.62 -4.77 10.38
N GLY A 157 5.85 -3.98 11.15
CA GLY A 157 4.98 -4.48 12.21
C GLY A 157 5.59 -4.47 13.61
N ASP A 158 6.89 -4.18 13.76
CA ASP A 158 7.49 -4.01 15.09
C ASP A 158 6.83 -2.82 15.81
N LEU A 159 6.40 -3.03 17.06
CA LEU A 159 5.88 -1.98 17.92
C LEU A 159 7.00 -1.47 18.83
N ILE A 160 7.40 -0.24 18.63
CA ILE A 160 8.44 0.42 19.43
C ILE A 160 7.78 1.15 20.59
N ILE A 161 8.06 0.70 21.81
CA ILE A 161 7.49 1.24 23.05
C ILE A 161 8.44 2.12 23.84
N GLY A 162 9.73 2.08 23.51
CA GLY A 162 10.74 2.89 24.18
C GLY A 162 12.06 2.91 23.40
N CYS A 163 12.93 3.82 23.74
CA CYS A 163 14.30 3.83 23.25
C CYS A 163 15.28 4.31 24.34
N ASN A 164 16.49 3.80 24.28
CA ASN A 164 17.57 4.19 25.16
C ASN A 164 18.80 4.58 24.36
N LYS A 165 19.49 5.60 24.77
CA LYS A 165 20.85 5.89 24.30
C LYS A 165 21.82 4.93 25.01
N VAL A 166 22.79 4.34 24.32
CA VAL A 166 23.68 3.30 24.90
C VAL A 166 24.39 3.76 26.17
N ASN A 167 24.78 5.01 26.24
CA ASN A 167 25.47 5.59 27.40
C ASN A 167 24.76 6.81 27.98
N GLY A 168 23.44 6.84 27.93
CA GLY A 168 22.72 8.06 28.29
C GLY A 168 21.26 7.85 28.68
N ASP A 169 20.44 8.80 28.33
CA ASP A 169 19.08 8.94 28.75
C ASP A 169 18.18 7.81 28.23
N LYS A 170 17.24 7.42 29.09
CA LYS A 170 16.12 6.55 28.72
C LYS A 170 14.94 7.40 28.31
N PHE A 171 14.33 7.06 27.17
CA PHE A 171 13.13 7.70 26.69
C PHE A 171 11.99 6.68 26.73
N ASP A 172 10.97 7.00 27.50
CA ASP A 172 9.72 6.26 27.49
C ASP A 172 8.83 6.87 26.39
N LEU A 173 8.53 6.10 25.37
CA LEU A 173 7.73 6.57 24.23
C LEU A 173 6.23 6.43 24.53
N SER A 174 5.79 6.93 25.66
CA SER A 174 4.39 6.89 26.09
C SER A 174 3.51 7.92 25.36
N THR A 175 4.11 8.91 24.70
CA THR A 175 3.39 9.90 23.89
C THR A 175 4.09 10.16 22.56
N PRO A 176 3.34 10.56 21.50
CA PRO A 176 3.94 10.90 20.21
C PRO A 176 5.01 11.99 20.27
N LYS A 177 4.93 12.87 21.26
CA LYS A 177 5.87 14.00 21.41
C LYS A 177 7.25 13.54 21.92
N GLU A 178 7.29 12.47 22.68
CA GLU A 178 8.53 11.98 23.30
C GLU A 178 9.50 11.39 22.29
N LEU A 179 9.02 10.75 21.22
CA LEU A 179 9.90 10.31 20.14
C LEU A 179 10.60 11.49 19.47
N SER A 180 9.87 12.56 19.17
CA SER A 180 10.47 13.77 18.57
C SER A 180 11.52 14.38 19.51
N ASN A 181 11.24 14.44 20.79
CA ASN A 181 12.18 14.92 21.78
C ASN A 181 13.43 14.04 21.85
N ALA A 182 13.25 12.70 21.88
CA ALA A 182 14.35 11.75 21.88
C ALA A 182 15.23 11.90 20.65
N LEU A 183 14.61 11.96 19.45
CA LEU A 183 15.34 12.13 18.19
C LEU A 183 16.12 13.43 18.12
N ASN A 184 15.58 14.52 18.66
CA ASN A 184 16.25 15.83 18.70
C ASN A 184 17.51 15.88 19.61
N THR A 185 17.66 14.90 20.52
CA THR A 185 18.86 14.80 21.37
C THR A 185 19.97 13.96 20.76
N LEU A 186 19.72 13.33 19.60
CA LEU A 186 20.66 12.45 18.95
C LEU A 186 21.62 13.22 18.05
N THR A 187 22.86 12.73 18.04
CA THR A 187 23.91 13.22 17.16
C THR A 187 24.42 12.07 16.28
N VAL A 188 25.03 12.41 15.15
CA VAL A 188 25.62 11.39 14.25
C VAL A 188 26.68 10.60 15.01
N GLY A 189 26.51 9.27 15.03
CA GLY A 189 27.38 8.33 15.77
C GLY A 189 26.76 7.82 17.07
N ASP A 190 25.64 8.35 17.51
CA ASP A 190 24.94 7.81 18.68
C ASP A 190 24.33 6.45 18.35
N THR A 191 24.39 5.53 19.31
CA THR A 191 23.72 4.22 19.20
C THR A 191 22.47 4.22 20.07
N ILE A 192 21.37 3.76 19.50
CA ILE A 192 20.07 3.68 20.16
C ILE A 192 19.67 2.21 20.29
N ILE A 193 19.14 1.87 21.45
CA ILE A 193 18.50 0.59 21.70
C ILE A 193 17.00 0.80 21.70
N PHE A 194 16.31 0.20 20.76
CA PHE A 194 14.85 0.18 20.74
C PHE A 194 14.32 -0.96 21.60
N MET A 195 13.33 -0.64 22.44
CA MET A 195 12.53 -1.64 23.12
C MET A 195 11.29 -1.92 22.27
N ARG A 196 11.14 -3.17 21.84
CA ARG A 196 9.97 -3.59 21.06
C ARG A 196 9.12 -4.58 21.83
N ASP A 197 7.82 -4.47 21.63
CA ASP A 197 6.86 -5.49 22.07
C ASP A 197 6.82 -6.59 21.00
N ILE A 198 7.18 -7.81 21.40
CA ILE A 198 7.16 -8.99 20.53
C ILE A 198 5.85 -9.71 20.83
N LYS A 199 4.92 -9.64 19.89
CA LYS A 199 3.68 -10.43 19.95
C LYS A 199 3.92 -11.88 19.57
#